data_c570b3775167abf9d77e0335519f3b52
#
_entry.id   c570b3775167abf9d77e0335519f3b52
#
_cell.length_a   1.000
_cell.length_b   1.000
_cell.length_c   1.000
_cell.angle_alpha   90.00
_cell.angle_beta   90.00
_cell.angle_gamma   90.00
#
_symmetry.space_group_name_H-M   'P 1'
#
loop_
_entity.id
_entity.type
_entity.pdbx_description
1 polymer ?
#
loop_
_entity_poly.entity_id
_entity_poly.type
_entity_poly.pdbx_seq_one_letter_code
_entity_poly.pdbx_strand_id
1 'polypeptide(L)'
;MSVLDLSTDHDVWLTKLNTYFKSEQYSRDGRESVSIARRFLIYLQRKGLTIHTVQACDVTRYLKGVKRLRPYACRTALSDGQRHCYRSALYVLLRLVHGQWPPAVALRTEREIFHRELLKGYDGWMLDLRGLCRLSRASRCASALRYLQWLGERGSEAHLGTMTLERIDAHVQARMLSLRQRSTKKAVAVHLRSFLRYLHSSGRIPDFSSAVLIPKLYVHEGIPSALQPEQIAQVLRSTRQDRSPMGLRDYAILTLLSSYGLRAGEITALCLQDIDWAHDRLRIRHSKTGVHSELPLLRAPGEAILDYLRKGRPTTTRREVFLRSCAPYRALRGGSLHSVLEPRLKAASVVPRGKRGPHAFRHAKAASLLRSAVPLKVIGDVFAHRSASSTMAYLKLDVEQLRGIALEIPGARP
;
A
#
# COMPACT_ATOMS: atom_id res chain seq x y z
N MET A 1 18.11 -27.01 -31.54
CA MET A 1 18.06 -27.57 -30.18
C MET A 1 17.22 -28.84 -30.23
N SER A 2 17.81 -29.98 -29.87
CA SER A 2 17.12 -31.27 -29.86
C SER A 2 16.12 -31.36 -28.69
N VAL A 3 15.13 -32.25 -28.77
CA VAL A 3 14.13 -32.49 -27.71
C VAL A 3 14.79 -32.90 -26.39
N LEU A 4 15.95 -33.54 -26.43
CA LEU A 4 16.77 -33.90 -25.26
C LEU A 4 17.36 -32.67 -24.54
N ASP A 5 17.80 -31.64 -25.27
CA ASP A 5 18.34 -30.39 -24.69
C ASP A 5 17.26 -29.59 -23.91
N LEU A 6 16.04 -29.57 -24.40
CA LEU A 6 14.93 -28.85 -23.76
C LEU A 6 14.47 -29.52 -22.45
N SER A 7 14.55 -30.85 -22.36
CA SER A 7 14.21 -31.60 -21.13
C SER A 7 15.22 -31.32 -20.03
N THR A 8 16.50 -31.25 -20.37
CA THR A 8 17.60 -30.98 -19.42
C THR A 8 17.50 -29.55 -18.87
N ASP A 9 17.16 -28.56 -19.70
CA ASP A 9 16.97 -27.17 -19.27
C ASP A 9 15.76 -27.03 -18.31
N HIS A 10 14.67 -27.76 -18.56
CA HIS A 10 13.49 -27.76 -17.69
C HIS A 10 13.82 -28.28 -16.26
N ASP A 11 14.57 -29.39 -16.16
CA ASP A 11 14.91 -29.97 -14.87
C ASP A 11 15.88 -29.09 -14.08
N VAL A 12 16.79 -28.40 -14.76
CA VAL A 12 17.68 -27.40 -14.15
C VAL A 12 16.85 -26.27 -13.51
N TRP A 13 15.89 -25.72 -14.22
CA TRP A 13 15.07 -24.63 -13.70
C TRP A 13 14.10 -25.06 -12.60
N LEU A 14 13.55 -26.27 -12.68
CA LEU A 14 12.71 -26.84 -11.62
C LEU A 14 13.54 -27.10 -10.34
N THR A 15 14.80 -27.55 -10.48
CA THR A 15 15.73 -27.73 -9.36
C THR A 15 16.05 -26.37 -8.72
N LYS A 16 16.41 -25.36 -9.50
CA LYS A 16 16.65 -23.99 -9.01
C LYS A 16 15.43 -23.43 -8.30
N LEU A 17 14.22 -23.63 -8.86
CA LEU A 17 12.96 -23.17 -8.27
C LEU A 17 12.70 -23.88 -6.93
N ASN A 18 12.93 -25.19 -6.85
CA ASN A 18 12.77 -25.98 -5.62
C ASN A 18 13.77 -25.53 -4.54
N THR A 19 15.03 -25.29 -4.92
CA THR A 19 16.07 -24.75 -4.02
C THR A 19 15.66 -23.37 -3.50
N TYR A 20 15.17 -22.49 -4.37
CA TYR A 20 14.65 -21.18 -3.97
C TYR A 20 13.49 -21.30 -2.97
N PHE A 21 12.53 -22.18 -3.21
CA PHE A 21 11.42 -22.37 -2.27
C PHE A 21 11.88 -22.94 -0.93
N LYS A 22 12.88 -23.81 -0.91
CA LYS A 22 13.48 -24.30 0.32
C LYS A 22 14.20 -23.20 1.08
N SER A 23 15.03 -22.40 0.40
CA SER A 23 15.80 -21.30 1.03
C SER A 23 14.89 -20.20 1.58
N GLU A 24 13.77 -19.92 0.93
CA GLU A 24 12.75 -18.94 1.38
C GLU A 24 11.71 -19.58 2.32
N GLN A 25 11.92 -20.82 2.77
CA GLN A 25 11.10 -21.56 3.74
C GLN A 25 9.64 -21.76 3.32
N TYR A 26 9.38 -21.92 2.02
CA TYR A 26 8.06 -22.30 1.54
C TYR A 26 7.73 -23.73 1.99
N SER A 27 6.58 -23.94 2.67
CA SER A 27 6.11 -25.25 3.11
C SER A 27 5.38 -26.02 1.98
N ARG A 28 4.08 -26.26 2.13
CA ARG A 28 3.25 -26.97 1.14
C ARG A 28 3.14 -26.24 -0.20
N ASP A 29 3.11 -24.90 -0.18
CA ASP A 29 2.95 -24.07 -1.38
C ASP A 29 4.12 -24.22 -2.35
N GLY A 30 5.32 -24.54 -1.87
CA GLY A 30 6.49 -24.75 -2.72
C GLY A 30 6.31 -25.96 -3.66
N ARG A 31 5.78 -27.08 -3.16
CA ARG A 31 5.55 -28.29 -3.97
C ARG A 31 4.48 -28.07 -5.04
N GLU A 32 3.38 -27.40 -4.69
CA GLU A 32 2.34 -27.05 -5.66
C GLU A 32 2.87 -26.09 -6.72
N SER A 33 3.66 -25.09 -6.30
CA SER A 33 4.27 -24.12 -7.20
C SER A 33 5.24 -24.76 -8.20
N VAL A 34 6.05 -25.75 -7.77
CA VAL A 34 6.92 -26.53 -8.65
C VAL A 34 6.09 -27.37 -9.66
N SER A 35 4.98 -27.96 -9.20
CA SER A 35 4.07 -28.70 -10.08
C SER A 35 3.40 -27.78 -11.13
N ILE A 36 3.02 -26.57 -10.74
CA ILE A 36 2.50 -25.56 -11.68
C ILE A 36 3.56 -25.18 -12.70
N ALA A 37 4.80 -24.92 -12.24
CA ALA A 37 5.92 -24.58 -13.10
C ALA A 37 6.21 -25.69 -14.11
N ARG A 38 6.26 -26.96 -13.68
CA ARG A 38 6.45 -28.11 -14.56
C ARG A 38 5.39 -28.18 -15.66
N ARG A 39 4.13 -28.01 -15.33
CA ARG A 39 3.03 -27.99 -16.32
C ARG A 39 3.16 -26.83 -17.31
N PHE A 40 3.64 -25.70 -16.85
CA PHE A 40 3.87 -24.56 -17.73
C PHE A 40 5.03 -24.82 -18.71
N LEU A 41 6.13 -25.40 -18.25
CA LEU A 41 7.26 -25.76 -19.10
C LEU A 41 6.85 -26.76 -20.19
N ILE A 42 6.07 -27.79 -19.84
CA ILE A 42 5.49 -28.74 -20.79
C ILE A 42 4.58 -28.01 -21.81
N TYR A 43 3.78 -27.03 -21.35
CA TYR A 43 2.97 -26.23 -22.26
C TYR A 43 3.83 -25.41 -23.23
N LEU A 44 4.91 -24.78 -22.78
CA LEU A 44 5.83 -24.05 -23.64
C LEU A 44 6.44 -24.96 -24.71
N GLN A 45 6.94 -26.13 -24.31
CA GLN A 45 7.48 -27.13 -25.22
C GLN A 45 6.50 -27.54 -26.32
N ARG A 46 5.23 -27.81 -25.95
CA ARG A 46 4.16 -28.13 -26.91
C ARG A 46 3.83 -26.99 -27.86
N LYS A 47 4.20 -25.75 -27.52
CA LYS A 47 4.01 -24.56 -28.37
C LYS A 47 5.27 -24.16 -29.15
N GLY A 48 6.35 -24.95 -29.05
CA GLY A 48 7.63 -24.63 -29.69
C GLY A 48 8.32 -23.41 -29.04
N LEU A 49 7.97 -23.07 -27.79
CA LEU A 49 8.55 -21.95 -27.04
C LEU A 49 9.54 -22.46 -26.02
N THR A 50 10.57 -21.66 -25.74
CA THR A 50 11.50 -21.91 -24.65
C THR A 50 11.20 -20.99 -23.45
N ILE A 51 11.69 -21.34 -22.27
CA ILE A 51 11.52 -20.49 -21.09
C ILE A 51 12.26 -19.15 -21.24
N HIS A 52 13.27 -19.08 -22.08
CA HIS A 52 14.07 -17.88 -22.34
C HIS A 52 13.39 -16.92 -23.34
N THR A 53 12.54 -17.44 -24.22
CA THR A 53 11.85 -16.63 -25.25
C THR A 53 10.41 -16.28 -24.87
N VAL A 54 9.90 -16.81 -23.75
CA VAL A 54 8.52 -16.59 -23.30
C VAL A 54 8.20 -15.12 -23.07
N GLN A 55 7.02 -14.69 -23.50
CA GLN A 55 6.51 -13.34 -23.35
C GLN A 55 5.38 -13.28 -22.30
N ALA A 56 5.07 -12.10 -21.79
CA ALA A 56 3.99 -11.90 -20.83
C ALA A 56 2.61 -12.31 -21.36
N CYS A 57 2.39 -12.18 -22.68
CA CYS A 57 1.16 -12.65 -23.34
C CYS A 57 1.01 -14.17 -23.29
N ASP A 58 2.12 -14.95 -23.36
CA ASP A 58 2.08 -16.40 -23.33
C ASP A 58 1.68 -16.92 -21.94
N VAL A 59 2.19 -16.27 -20.87
CA VAL A 59 1.75 -16.55 -19.50
C VAL A 59 0.25 -16.26 -19.34
N THR A 60 -0.21 -15.14 -19.90
CA THR A 60 -1.64 -14.77 -19.84
C THR A 60 -2.49 -15.79 -20.61
N ARG A 61 -2.05 -16.22 -21.80
CA ARG A 61 -2.70 -17.24 -22.62
C ARG A 61 -2.76 -18.59 -21.91
N TYR A 62 -1.65 -19.01 -21.32
CA TYR A 62 -1.61 -20.21 -20.48
C TYR A 62 -2.63 -20.15 -19.36
N LEU A 63 -2.62 -19.08 -18.55
CA LEU A 63 -3.53 -18.92 -17.41
C LEU A 63 -5.01 -18.90 -17.79
N LYS A 64 -5.36 -18.42 -18.99
CA LYS A 64 -6.73 -18.49 -19.54
C LYS A 64 -7.12 -19.90 -19.96
N GLY A 65 -6.16 -20.68 -20.48
CA GLY A 65 -6.39 -22.04 -21.01
C GLY A 65 -6.35 -23.14 -19.96
N VAL A 66 -5.77 -22.90 -18.80
CA VAL A 66 -5.64 -23.93 -17.74
C VAL A 66 -7.00 -24.25 -17.14
N LYS A 67 -7.36 -25.55 -17.20
CA LYS A 67 -8.53 -26.11 -16.52
C LYS A 67 -8.09 -27.04 -15.38
N ARG A 68 -8.76 -26.98 -14.26
CA ARG A 68 -8.53 -27.90 -13.13
C ARG A 68 -9.30 -29.21 -13.36
N LEU A 69 -8.60 -30.32 -13.26
CA LEU A 69 -9.22 -31.63 -13.17
C LEU A 69 -9.85 -31.78 -11.77
N ARG A 70 -11.17 -31.97 -11.69
CA ARG A 70 -11.84 -32.45 -10.48
C ARG A 70 -11.90 -33.96 -10.50
N PRO A 71 -11.96 -34.64 -9.32
CA PRO A 71 -11.96 -36.13 -9.25
C PRO A 71 -13.05 -36.81 -10.07
N TYR A 72 -14.11 -36.12 -10.44
CA TYR A 72 -15.24 -36.66 -11.22
C TYR A 72 -15.43 -35.89 -12.53
N ALA A 73 -14.46 -36.02 -13.45
CA ALA A 73 -14.56 -35.72 -14.90
C ALA A 73 -14.96 -34.30 -15.36
N CYS A 74 -15.17 -33.31 -14.50
CA CYS A 74 -15.50 -31.96 -14.95
C CYS A 74 -14.27 -31.02 -14.93
N ARG A 75 -13.86 -30.54 -16.11
CA ARG A 75 -12.80 -29.55 -16.29
C ARG A 75 -13.37 -28.15 -16.08
N THR A 76 -13.19 -27.56 -14.91
CA THR A 76 -13.62 -26.18 -14.62
C THR A 76 -12.47 -25.18 -14.81
N ALA A 77 -12.80 -23.96 -15.25
CA ALA A 77 -11.84 -22.86 -15.29
C ALA A 77 -11.32 -22.54 -13.87
N LEU A 78 -10.09 -22.03 -13.78
CA LEU A 78 -9.53 -21.59 -12.51
C LEU A 78 -10.34 -20.42 -11.92
N SER A 79 -10.60 -20.44 -10.64
CA SER A 79 -11.09 -19.27 -9.92
C SER A 79 -10.05 -18.15 -9.89
N ASP A 80 -10.46 -16.92 -9.58
CA ASP A 80 -9.52 -15.78 -9.53
C ASP A 80 -8.41 -15.99 -8.48
N GLY A 81 -8.73 -16.59 -7.33
CA GLY A 81 -7.74 -16.95 -6.33
C GLY A 81 -6.73 -18.00 -6.85
N GLN A 82 -7.20 -19.02 -7.54
CA GLN A 82 -6.34 -20.02 -8.17
C GLN A 82 -5.47 -19.43 -9.28
N ARG A 83 -6.03 -18.56 -10.14
CA ARG A 83 -5.25 -17.83 -11.16
C ARG A 83 -4.15 -16.99 -10.51
N HIS A 84 -4.43 -16.37 -9.36
CA HIS A 84 -3.43 -15.62 -8.61
C HIS A 84 -2.30 -16.53 -8.12
N CYS A 85 -2.60 -17.69 -7.54
CA CYS A 85 -1.59 -18.66 -7.10
C CYS A 85 -0.73 -19.14 -8.27
N TYR A 86 -1.37 -19.54 -9.39
CA TYR A 86 -0.64 -19.95 -10.59
C TYR A 86 0.27 -18.85 -11.12
N ARG A 87 -0.25 -17.62 -11.24
CA ARG A 87 0.54 -16.47 -11.67
C ARG A 87 1.72 -16.21 -10.75
N SER A 88 1.52 -16.31 -9.43
CA SER A 88 2.58 -16.10 -8.45
C SER A 88 3.71 -17.13 -8.62
N ALA A 89 3.38 -18.41 -8.78
CA ALA A 89 4.33 -19.49 -8.99
C ALA A 89 5.15 -19.27 -10.28
N LEU A 90 4.46 -18.98 -11.39
CA LEU A 90 5.11 -18.72 -12.68
C LEU A 90 5.99 -17.48 -12.65
N TYR A 91 5.57 -16.42 -11.96
CA TYR A 91 6.36 -15.19 -11.84
C TYR A 91 7.62 -15.38 -10.99
N VAL A 92 7.62 -16.31 -10.04
CA VAL A 92 8.83 -16.69 -9.31
C VAL A 92 9.80 -17.41 -10.25
N LEU A 93 9.35 -18.44 -10.97
CA LEU A 93 10.14 -19.15 -11.95
C LEU A 93 10.76 -18.18 -12.99
N LEU A 94 9.94 -17.35 -13.61
CA LEU A 94 10.36 -16.44 -14.66
C LEU A 94 11.31 -15.34 -14.15
N ARG A 95 11.21 -14.94 -12.87
CA ARG A 95 12.22 -14.05 -12.26
C ARG A 95 13.54 -14.73 -12.03
N LEU A 96 13.54 -16.00 -11.69
CA LEU A 96 14.81 -16.78 -11.59
C LEU A 96 15.50 -16.91 -12.94
N VAL A 97 14.74 -17.05 -14.04
CA VAL A 97 15.28 -17.15 -15.40
C VAL A 97 15.77 -15.80 -15.93
N HIS A 98 14.94 -14.76 -15.82
CA HIS A 98 15.14 -13.46 -16.47
C HIS A 98 15.67 -12.36 -15.54
N GLY A 99 15.90 -12.66 -14.24
CA GLY A 99 16.23 -11.67 -13.21
C GLY A 99 15.04 -10.79 -12.84
N GLN A 100 14.26 -10.30 -13.82
CA GLN A 100 13.08 -9.46 -13.63
C GLN A 100 11.89 -10.02 -14.42
N TRP A 101 10.72 -10.09 -13.77
CA TRP A 101 9.47 -10.48 -14.43
C TRP A 101 8.26 -9.76 -13.81
N PRO A 102 7.29 -9.28 -14.59
CA PRO A 102 7.30 -9.25 -16.06
C PRO A 102 8.41 -8.36 -16.61
N PRO A 103 8.87 -8.60 -17.87
CA PRO A 103 9.84 -7.73 -18.51
C PRO A 103 9.29 -6.30 -18.58
N ALA A 104 10.18 -5.34 -18.60
CA ALA A 104 9.77 -3.96 -18.84
C ALA A 104 9.00 -3.88 -20.15
N VAL A 105 7.86 -3.20 -20.14
CA VAL A 105 7.08 -3.02 -21.35
C VAL A 105 7.96 -2.32 -22.38
N ALA A 106 8.28 -3.02 -23.46
CA ALA A 106 8.99 -2.40 -24.57
C ALA A 106 8.13 -1.27 -25.13
N LEU A 107 8.68 -0.08 -25.19
CA LEU A 107 8.00 1.04 -25.81
C LEU A 107 7.99 0.80 -27.31
N ARG A 108 6.81 0.82 -27.89
CA ARG A 108 6.60 0.50 -29.30
C ARG A 108 6.41 1.73 -30.18
N THR A 109 6.08 2.86 -29.56
CA THR A 109 5.81 4.09 -30.29
C THR A 109 6.71 5.23 -29.80
N GLU A 110 7.05 6.16 -30.68
CA GLU A 110 7.79 7.37 -30.35
C GLU A 110 7.10 8.15 -29.23
N ARG A 111 5.77 8.20 -29.22
CA ARG A 111 4.98 8.81 -28.17
C ARG A 111 5.20 8.15 -26.81
N GLU A 112 5.28 6.83 -26.71
CA GLU A 112 5.56 6.14 -25.46
C GLU A 112 6.98 6.42 -24.95
N ILE A 113 7.94 6.53 -25.88
CA ILE A 113 9.33 6.92 -25.57
C ILE A 113 9.33 8.33 -25.01
N PHE A 114 8.72 9.27 -25.71
CA PHE A 114 8.59 10.66 -25.28
C PHE A 114 7.92 10.77 -23.91
N HIS A 115 6.80 10.08 -23.67
CA HIS A 115 6.14 10.09 -22.35
C HIS A 115 7.06 9.59 -21.22
N ARG A 116 7.87 8.55 -21.48
CA ARG A 116 8.83 8.03 -20.50
C ARG A 116 9.89 9.07 -20.15
N GLU A 117 10.50 9.70 -21.16
CA GLU A 117 11.53 10.72 -20.97
C GLU A 117 10.95 11.93 -20.22
N LEU A 118 9.78 12.40 -20.64
CA LEU A 118 9.08 13.52 -20.02
C LEU A 118 8.78 13.25 -18.54
N LEU A 119 8.31 12.05 -18.21
CA LEU A 119 8.00 11.66 -16.83
C LEU A 119 9.26 11.44 -15.99
N LYS A 120 10.36 11.01 -16.58
CA LYS A 120 11.67 10.92 -15.92
C LYS A 120 12.17 12.32 -15.55
N GLY A 121 12.10 13.29 -16.46
CA GLY A 121 12.40 14.70 -16.19
C GLY A 121 11.49 15.27 -15.10
N TYR A 122 10.19 14.99 -15.15
CA TYR A 122 9.24 15.43 -14.12
C TYR A 122 9.54 14.82 -12.73
N ASP A 123 9.95 13.55 -12.67
CA ASP A 123 10.35 12.92 -11.40
C ASP A 123 11.58 13.60 -10.80
N GLY A 124 12.62 13.86 -11.62
CA GLY A 124 13.81 14.62 -11.22
C GLY A 124 13.47 16.03 -10.75
N TRP A 125 12.70 16.79 -11.53
CA TRP A 125 12.25 18.14 -11.18
C TRP A 125 11.53 18.19 -9.82
N MET A 126 10.68 17.20 -9.55
CA MET A 126 9.99 17.12 -8.24
C MET A 126 10.95 16.77 -7.09
N LEU A 127 11.98 15.98 -7.35
CA LEU A 127 12.99 15.65 -6.35
C LEU A 127 13.84 16.88 -6.04
N ASP A 128 14.41 17.50 -7.05
CA ASP A 128 15.42 18.55 -6.92
C ASP A 128 14.83 19.85 -6.36
N LEU A 129 13.70 20.31 -6.90
CA LEU A 129 13.11 21.58 -6.47
C LEU A 129 12.17 21.48 -5.28
N ARG A 130 11.64 20.29 -4.98
CA ARG A 130 10.61 20.14 -3.94
C ARG A 130 10.91 19.08 -2.89
N GLY A 131 11.98 18.31 -3.03
CA GLY A 131 12.36 17.24 -2.10
C GLY A 131 11.25 16.21 -1.86
N LEU A 132 10.37 15.95 -2.86
CA LEU A 132 9.23 15.06 -2.65
C LEU A 132 9.68 13.62 -2.48
N CYS A 133 9.10 12.92 -1.51
CA CYS A 133 9.38 11.50 -1.30
C CYS A 133 8.93 10.65 -2.50
N ARG A 134 9.60 9.50 -2.71
CA ARG A 134 9.39 8.58 -3.83
C ARG A 134 7.91 8.24 -4.08
N LEU A 135 7.14 7.96 -3.02
CA LEU A 135 5.71 7.60 -3.16
C LEU A 135 4.87 8.76 -3.70
N SER A 136 5.15 9.98 -3.25
CA SER A 136 4.47 11.19 -3.73
C SER A 136 4.81 11.46 -5.19
N ARG A 137 6.08 11.31 -5.59
CA ARG A 137 6.52 11.46 -6.98
C ARG A 137 5.87 10.41 -7.87
N ALA A 138 5.92 9.13 -7.49
CA ALA A 138 5.30 8.04 -8.24
C ALA A 138 3.79 8.26 -8.48
N SER A 139 3.06 8.75 -7.45
CA SER A 139 1.63 9.06 -7.57
C SER A 139 1.37 10.20 -8.56
N ARG A 140 2.22 11.25 -8.56
CA ARG A 140 2.13 12.38 -9.49
C ARG A 140 2.49 11.97 -10.91
N CYS A 141 3.57 11.19 -11.11
CA CYS A 141 3.93 10.64 -12.41
C CYS A 141 2.83 9.76 -13.00
N ALA A 142 2.22 8.89 -12.16
CA ALA A 142 1.07 8.09 -12.61
C ALA A 142 -0.15 8.94 -13.00
N SER A 143 -0.35 10.09 -12.34
CA SER A 143 -1.41 11.04 -12.70
C SER A 143 -1.09 11.77 -14.01
N ALA A 144 0.15 12.20 -14.20
CA ALA A 144 0.63 12.83 -15.43
C ALA A 144 0.57 11.88 -16.63
N LEU A 145 0.98 10.61 -16.44
CA LEU A 145 0.86 9.60 -17.50
C LEU A 145 -0.59 9.41 -17.95
N ARG A 146 -1.55 9.34 -17.02
CA ARG A 146 -2.97 9.25 -17.38
C ARG A 146 -3.47 10.47 -18.15
N TYR A 147 -2.96 11.66 -17.84
CA TYR A 147 -3.28 12.86 -18.59
C TYR A 147 -2.71 12.80 -20.02
N LEU A 148 -1.45 12.45 -20.17
CA LEU A 148 -0.80 12.29 -21.49
C LEU A 148 -1.50 11.21 -22.33
N GLN A 149 -1.90 10.09 -21.72
CA GLN A 149 -2.67 9.04 -22.40
C GLN A 149 -4.06 9.53 -22.84
N TRP A 150 -4.72 10.36 -22.02
CA TRP A 150 -6.01 10.96 -22.38
C TRP A 150 -5.89 11.95 -23.55
N LEU A 151 -4.77 12.69 -23.65
CA LEU A 151 -4.51 13.57 -24.78
C LEU A 151 -4.35 12.81 -26.12
N GLY A 152 -3.98 11.54 -26.08
CA GLY A 152 -3.74 10.75 -27.29
C GLY A 152 -2.60 11.32 -28.13
N GLU A 153 -2.81 11.52 -29.42
CA GLU A 153 -1.78 12.09 -30.34
C GLU A 153 -1.35 13.50 -29.97
N ARG A 154 -2.22 14.28 -29.34
CA ARG A 154 -1.91 15.63 -28.88
C ARG A 154 -0.97 15.65 -27.65
N GLY A 155 -0.74 14.51 -27.01
CA GLY A 155 0.28 14.32 -25.99
C GLY A 155 1.64 13.90 -26.57
N SER A 156 1.82 13.88 -27.88
CA SER A 156 3.10 13.63 -28.55
C SER A 156 4.02 14.84 -28.45
N GLU A 157 5.30 14.65 -28.74
CA GLU A 157 6.29 15.73 -28.70
C GLU A 157 5.94 16.85 -29.68
N ALA A 158 5.49 16.50 -30.86
CA ALA A 158 5.12 17.47 -31.91
C ALA A 158 3.90 18.33 -31.54
N HIS A 159 2.96 17.81 -30.76
CA HIS A 159 1.69 18.47 -30.50
C HIS A 159 1.51 19.01 -29.07
N LEU A 160 2.39 18.66 -28.15
CA LEU A 160 2.23 19.07 -26.74
C LEU A 160 2.20 20.60 -26.59
N GLY A 161 3.00 21.31 -27.39
CA GLY A 161 3.06 22.78 -27.41
C GLY A 161 1.77 23.47 -27.88
N THR A 162 0.89 22.75 -28.59
CA THR A 162 -0.41 23.28 -29.06
C THR A 162 -1.54 23.10 -28.03
N MET A 163 -1.19 22.81 -26.79
CA MET A 163 -2.16 22.64 -25.69
C MET A 163 -2.94 23.92 -25.44
N THR A 164 -4.25 23.81 -25.26
CA THR A 164 -5.14 24.94 -24.93
C THR A 164 -5.78 24.75 -23.56
N LEU A 165 -6.27 25.86 -22.98
CA LEU A 165 -6.95 25.86 -21.69
C LEU A 165 -8.24 25.02 -21.72
N GLU A 166 -9.01 25.11 -22.83
CA GLU A 166 -10.26 24.35 -22.98
C GLU A 166 -10.04 22.83 -22.86
N ARG A 167 -8.89 22.35 -23.36
CA ARG A 167 -8.56 20.92 -23.25
C ARG A 167 -8.18 20.51 -21.85
N ILE A 168 -7.47 21.37 -21.14
CA ILE A 168 -7.16 21.15 -19.73
C ILE A 168 -8.45 21.06 -18.93
N ASP A 169 -9.39 21.99 -19.17
CA ASP A 169 -10.70 22.02 -18.52
C ASP A 169 -11.53 20.78 -18.87
N ALA A 170 -11.57 20.37 -20.13
CA ALA A 170 -12.24 19.15 -20.57
C ALA A 170 -11.73 17.92 -19.82
N HIS A 171 -10.39 17.78 -19.67
CA HIS A 171 -9.83 16.70 -18.87
C HIS A 171 -10.22 16.79 -17.40
N VAL A 172 -10.14 17.97 -16.80
CA VAL A 172 -10.51 18.19 -15.40
C VAL A 172 -11.96 17.82 -15.18
N GLN A 173 -12.88 18.28 -16.04
CA GLN A 173 -14.30 17.96 -15.95
C GLN A 173 -14.56 16.46 -16.06
N ALA A 174 -14.01 15.78 -17.08
CA ALA A 174 -14.17 14.35 -17.26
C ALA A 174 -13.66 13.56 -16.03
N ARG A 175 -12.52 13.98 -15.46
CA ARG A 175 -11.97 13.34 -14.25
C ARG A 175 -12.80 13.64 -13.01
N MET A 176 -13.29 14.88 -12.84
CA MET A 176 -14.11 15.25 -11.68
C MET A 176 -15.44 14.51 -11.64
N LEU A 177 -16.07 14.29 -12.81
CA LEU A 177 -17.30 13.49 -12.91
C LEU A 177 -17.08 12.02 -12.52
N SER A 178 -15.93 11.44 -12.88
CA SER A 178 -15.61 10.04 -12.56
C SER A 178 -15.27 9.78 -11.09
N LEU A 179 -15.08 10.80 -10.27
CA LEU A 179 -14.62 10.69 -8.89
C LEU A 179 -15.72 11.09 -7.90
N ARG A 180 -15.95 10.25 -6.89
CA ARG A 180 -16.93 10.51 -5.84
C ARG A 180 -16.39 11.41 -4.72
N GLN A 181 -15.16 11.16 -4.27
CA GLN A 181 -14.61 11.83 -3.09
C GLN A 181 -13.93 13.15 -3.43
N ARG A 182 -14.30 14.23 -2.74
CA ARG A 182 -13.73 15.58 -2.90
C ARG A 182 -12.20 15.62 -2.66
N SER A 183 -11.71 14.86 -1.69
CA SER A 183 -10.26 14.73 -1.43
C SER A 183 -9.48 14.13 -2.61
N THR A 184 -10.06 13.15 -3.30
CA THR A 184 -9.48 12.56 -4.51
C THR A 184 -9.52 13.56 -5.67
N LYS A 185 -10.61 14.30 -5.82
CA LYS A 185 -10.72 15.38 -6.80
C LYS A 185 -9.63 16.43 -6.59
N LYS A 186 -9.44 16.86 -5.33
CA LYS A 186 -8.36 17.79 -4.96
C LYS A 186 -6.97 17.24 -5.32
N ALA A 187 -6.70 15.97 -5.01
CA ALA A 187 -5.42 15.35 -5.32
C ALA A 187 -5.14 15.35 -6.83
N VAL A 188 -6.14 15.01 -7.66
CA VAL A 188 -6.01 15.04 -9.13
C VAL A 188 -5.70 16.46 -9.63
N ALA A 189 -6.43 17.48 -9.17
CA ALA A 189 -6.19 18.88 -9.56
C ALA A 189 -4.79 19.35 -9.14
N VAL A 190 -4.34 19.03 -7.91
CA VAL A 190 -3.00 19.37 -7.42
C VAL A 190 -1.90 18.66 -8.23
N HIS A 191 -2.12 17.40 -8.62
CA HIS A 191 -1.17 16.65 -9.43
C HIS A 191 -1.06 17.23 -10.84
N LEU A 192 -2.21 17.53 -11.47
CA LEU A 192 -2.24 18.15 -12.80
C LEU A 192 -1.57 19.53 -12.78
N ARG A 193 -1.91 20.40 -11.83
CA ARG A 193 -1.28 21.72 -11.67
C ARG A 193 0.25 21.60 -11.52
N SER A 194 0.72 20.58 -10.75
CA SER A 194 2.15 20.35 -10.59
C SER A 194 2.82 19.92 -11.89
N PHE A 195 2.16 19.13 -12.71
CA PHE A 195 2.67 18.69 -14.01
C PHE A 195 2.69 19.82 -15.03
N LEU A 196 1.63 20.65 -15.10
CA LEU A 196 1.58 21.82 -15.96
C LEU A 196 2.68 22.83 -15.62
N ARG A 197 3.00 23.04 -14.33
CA ARG A 197 4.14 23.86 -13.90
C ARG A 197 5.48 23.33 -14.41
N TYR A 198 5.66 22.02 -14.36
CA TYR A 198 6.86 21.39 -14.92
C TYR A 198 6.94 21.59 -16.43
N LEU A 199 5.85 21.39 -17.17
CA LEU A 199 5.81 21.60 -18.61
C LEU A 199 6.12 23.05 -18.97
N HIS A 200 5.59 24.02 -18.22
CA HIS A 200 5.90 25.43 -18.39
C HIS A 200 7.37 25.73 -18.06
N SER A 201 7.88 25.28 -16.93
CA SER A 201 9.27 25.52 -16.53
C SER A 201 10.29 24.88 -17.48
N SER A 202 9.89 23.87 -18.24
CA SER A 202 10.68 23.23 -19.31
C SER A 202 10.47 23.87 -20.69
N GLY A 203 9.76 25.01 -20.78
CA GLY A 203 9.52 25.74 -22.01
C GLY A 203 8.59 25.07 -23.03
N ARG A 204 7.81 24.05 -22.60
CA ARG A 204 7.00 23.22 -23.51
C ARG A 204 5.59 23.79 -23.75
N ILE A 205 5.05 24.51 -22.79
CA ILE A 205 3.70 25.10 -22.84
C ILE A 205 3.66 26.45 -22.11
N PRO A 206 2.69 27.34 -22.40
CA PRO A 206 2.38 28.50 -21.55
C PRO A 206 1.99 28.11 -20.14
N ASP A 207 2.00 29.03 -19.18
CA ASP A 207 1.57 28.75 -17.80
C ASP A 207 0.05 28.64 -17.68
N PHE A 208 -0.43 27.44 -17.82
CA PHE A 208 -1.82 27.08 -17.53
C PHE A 208 -2.04 26.58 -16.10
N SER A 209 -1.01 26.55 -15.27
CA SER A 209 -1.11 25.92 -13.94
C SER A 209 -2.07 26.66 -13.01
N SER A 210 -2.16 27.98 -13.10
CA SER A 210 -3.06 28.82 -12.30
C SER A 210 -4.54 28.61 -12.64
N ALA A 211 -4.84 28.30 -13.90
CA ALA A 211 -6.21 28.08 -14.38
C ALA A 211 -6.87 26.80 -13.85
N VAL A 212 -6.08 25.79 -13.46
CA VAL A 212 -6.65 24.56 -12.87
C VAL A 212 -7.20 24.86 -11.48
N LEU A 213 -8.52 24.92 -11.34
CA LEU A 213 -9.18 25.13 -10.06
C LEU A 213 -8.99 23.91 -9.12
N ILE A 214 -8.54 24.21 -7.90
CA ILE A 214 -8.36 23.17 -6.85
C ILE A 214 -9.60 23.18 -5.97
N PRO A 215 -10.36 22.05 -5.89
CA PRO A 215 -11.49 21.93 -4.99
C PRO A 215 -11.09 22.24 -3.55
N LYS A 216 -11.76 23.21 -2.92
CA LYS A 216 -11.54 23.54 -1.52
C LYS A 216 -12.08 22.41 -0.64
N LEU A 217 -11.24 21.91 0.25
CA LEU A 217 -11.65 21.01 1.32
C LEU A 217 -11.83 21.87 2.57
N TYR A 218 -13.03 21.91 3.07
CA TYR A 218 -13.27 22.64 4.32
C TYR A 218 -12.80 21.79 5.49
N VAL A 219 -12.03 22.41 6.38
CA VAL A 219 -11.44 21.73 7.53
C VAL A 219 -12.52 21.06 8.39
N HIS A 220 -13.75 21.59 8.34
CA HIS A 220 -14.87 21.13 9.16
C HIS A 220 -15.83 20.14 8.47
N GLU A 221 -15.59 19.74 7.21
CA GLU A 221 -16.43 18.81 6.43
C GLU A 221 -16.34 17.35 6.85
N GLY A 222 -15.95 16.95 7.89
CA GLY A 222 -15.95 15.54 8.27
C GLY A 222 -15.40 15.31 9.66
N ILE A 223 -16.15 14.58 10.43
CA ILE A 223 -15.66 14.07 11.70
C ILE A 223 -14.70 12.91 11.39
N PRO A 224 -13.45 12.94 11.90
CA PRO A 224 -12.55 11.80 11.74
C PRO A 224 -13.19 10.53 12.31
N SER A 225 -13.08 9.41 11.61
CA SER A 225 -13.59 8.15 12.16
C SER A 225 -12.66 7.70 13.30
N ALA A 226 -13.20 7.57 14.48
CA ALA A 226 -12.52 7.03 15.65
C ALA A 226 -13.33 5.84 16.19
N LEU A 227 -12.62 4.84 16.69
CA LEU A 227 -13.23 3.75 17.45
C LEU A 227 -13.50 4.23 18.87
N GLN A 228 -14.61 3.80 19.44
CA GLN A 228 -14.89 4.03 20.85
C GLN A 228 -14.00 3.13 21.74
N PRO A 229 -13.70 3.53 22.97
CA PRO A 229 -12.86 2.72 23.88
C PRO A 229 -13.36 1.29 24.04
N GLU A 230 -14.66 1.09 24.15
CA GLU A 230 -15.33 -0.21 24.29
C GLU A 230 -15.09 -1.09 23.06
N GLN A 231 -15.15 -0.50 21.87
CA GLN A 231 -14.87 -1.18 20.60
C GLN A 231 -13.42 -1.64 20.51
N ILE A 232 -12.47 -0.79 20.94
CA ILE A 232 -11.06 -1.15 20.99
C ILE A 232 -10.85 -2.31 21.98
N ALA A 233 -11.42 -2.21 23.18
CA ALA A 233 -11.33 -3.26 24.19
C ALA A 233 -11.93 -4.60 23.67
N GLN A 234 -13.03 -4.54 22.96
CA GLN A 234 -13.69 -5.70 22.35
C GLN A 234 -12.80 -6.37 21.28
N VAL A 235 -12.20 -5.58 20.37
CA VAL A 235 -11.28 -6.10 19.35
C VAL A 235 -10.04 -6.71 19.98
N LEU A 236 -9.47 -6.08 20.99
CA LEU A 236 -8.30 -6.60 21.71
C LEU A 236 -8.64 -7.92 22.43
N ARG A 237 -9.76 -7.98 23.15
CA ARG A 237 -10.21 -9.22 23.83
C ARG A 237 -10.42 -10.37 22.84
N SER A 238 -11.15 -10.12 21.75
CA SER A 238 -11.40 -11.12 20.71
C SER A 238 -10.10 -11.61 20.06
N THR A 239 -9.18 -10.69 19.72
CA THR A 239 -7.92 -11.05 19.06
C THR A 239 -6.98 -11.82 20.01
N ARG A 240 -6.99 -11.50 21.31
CA ARG A 240 -6.15 -12.17 22.32
C ARG A 240 -6.49 -13.66 22.48
N GLN A 241 -7.69 -14.08 22.14
CA GLN A 241 -8.11 -15.50 22.16
C GLN A 241 -7.45 -16.33 21.05
N ASP A 242 -7.07 -15.71 19.95
CA ASP A 242 -6.38 -16.37 18.85
C ASP A 242 -4.88 -16.54 19.18
N ARG A 243 -4.50 -17.74 19.59
CA ARG A 243 -3.11 -18.11 19.94
C ARG A 243 -2.27 -18.60 18.76
N SER A 244 -2.82 -18.57 17.56
CA SER A 244 -2.05 -18.87 16.35
C SER A 244 -0.90 -17.86 16.15
N PRO A 245 0.16 -18.21 15.40
CA PRO A 245 1.22 -17.28 15.05
C PRO A 245 0.71 -15.95 14.45
N MET A 246 -0.37 -16.03 13.65
CA MET A 246 -1.02 -14.87 13.07
C MET A 246 -1.80 -14.06 14.12
N GLY A 247 -2.50 -14.74 15.03
CA GLY A 247 -3.23 -14.09 16.12
C GLY A 247 -2.32 -13.34 17.07
N LEU A 248 -1.19 -13.94 17.47
CA LEU A 248 -0.18 -13.30 18.32
C LEU A 248 0.41 -12.05 17.64
N ARG A 249 0.75 -12.13 16.35
CA ARG A 249 1.22 -11.00 15.56
C ARG A 249 0.20 -9.86 15.54
N ASP A 250 -1.02 -10.20 15.20
CA ASP A 250 -2.09 -9.23 15.00
C ASP A 250 -2.46 -8.56 16.34
N TYR A 251 -2.43 -9.32 17.45
CA TYR A 251 -2.64 -8.78 18.79
C TYR A 251 -1.54 -7.79 19.17
N ALA A 252 -0.28 -8.10 18.92
CA ALA A 252 0.83 -7.19 19.15
C ALA A 252 0.73 -5.89 18.31
N ILE A 253 0.29 -6.00 17.06
CA ILE A 253 0.02 -4.83 16.20
C ILE A 253 -1.12 -3.98 16.77
N LEU A 254 -2.22 -4.61 17.20
CA LEU A 254 -3.38 -3.91 17.76
C LEU A 254 -3.06 -3.21 19.07
N THR A 255 -2.25 -3.83 19.96
CA THR A 255 -1.82 -3.20 21.20
C THR A 255 -0.93 -1.98 20.94
N LEU A 256 -0.03 -2.02 19.96
CA LEU A 256 0.76 -0.86 19.54
C LEU A 256 -0.11 0.27 18.98
N LEU A 257 -1.10 -0.06 18.13
CA LEU A 257 -2.04 0.91 17.58
C LEU A 257 -2.87 1.59 18.66
N SER A 258 -3.39 0.83 19.62
CA SER A 258 -4.25 1.34 20.69
C SER A 258 -3.48 2.12 21.75
N SER A 259 -2.29 1.65 22.13
CA SER A 259 -1.49 2.27 23.21
C SER A 259 -0.82 3.57 22.76
N TYR A 260 -0.25 3.60 21.55
CA TYR A 260 0.55 4.73 21.07
C TYR A 260 -0.06 5.50 19.90
N GLY A 261 -1.05 4.95 19.22
CA GLY A 261 -1.62 5.57 18.03
C GLY A 261 -0.64 5.66 16.86
N LEU A 262 0.30 4.71 16.74
CA LEU A 262 1.33 4.72 15.69
C LEU A 262 0.74 4.65 14.29
N ARG A 263 1.47 5.22 13.31
CA ARG A 263 1.09 5.07 11.89
C ARG A 263 1.41 3.66 11.41
N ALA A 264 0.64 3.19 10.44
CA ALA A 264 0.86 1.86 9.82
C ALA A 264 2.31 1.65 9.36
N GLY A 265 2.92 2.66 8.75
CA GLY A 265 4.31 2.59 8.30
C GLY A 265 5.32 2.53 9.43
N GLU A 266 5.04 3.14 10.58
CA GLU A 266 5.89 3.12 11.77
C GLU A 266 5.91 1.72 12.39
N ILE A 267 4.74 1.09 12.50
CA ILE A 267 4.62 -0.28 13.02
C ILE A 267 5.33 -1.28 12.09
N THR A 268 5.11 -1.18 10.79
CA THR A 268 5.70 -2.15 9.84
C THR A 268 7.19 -1.95 9.60
N ALA A 269 7.73 -0.79 9.95
CA ALA A 269 9.15 -0.48 9.88
C ALA A 269 9.89 -0.79 11.20
N LEU A 270 9.18 -1.16 12.27
CA LEU A 270 9.77 -1.47 13.57
C LEU A 270 10.70 -2.68 13.46
N CYS A 271 11.94 -2.52 13.90
CA CYS A 271 12.96 -3.56 13.90
C CYS A 271 13.26 -4.06 15.32
N LEU A 272 13.85 -5.24 15.43
CA LEU A 272 14.20 -5.85 16.73
C LEU A 272 15.11 -4.96 17.58
N GLN A 273 16.04 -4.23 16.95
CA GLN A 273 16.95 -3.29 17.64
C GLN A 273 16.28 -1.97 18.05
N ASP A 274 15.06 -1.71 17.62
CA ASP A 274 14.32 -0.52 18.01
C ASP A 274 13.61 -0.72 19.37
N ILE A 275 13.65 -1.93 19.93
CA ILE A 275 13.08 -2.27 21.24
C ILE A 275 14.22 -2.48 22.24
N ASP A 276 14.35 -1.57 23.18
CA ASP A 276 15.29 -1.69 24.29
C ASP A 276 14.55 -2.27 25.51
N TRP A 277 14.73 -3.58 25.68
CA TRP A 277 14.11 -4.35 26.77
C TRP A 277 14.72 -4.07 28.13
N ALA A 278 15.98 -3.61 28.18
CA ALA A 278 16.68 -3.35 29.42
C ALA A 278 16.24 -2.02 30.05
N HIS A 279 15.90 -1.05 29.22
CA HIS A 279 15.52 0.29 29.68
C HIS A 279 14.04 0.62 29.40
N ASP A 280 13.22 -0.37 29.04
CA ASP A 280 11.82 -0.21 28.71
C ASP A 280 11.55 0.93 27.71
N ARG A 281 12.30 0.95 26.59
CA ARG A 281 12.20 1.98 25.55
C ARG A 281 11.84 1.40 24.20
N LEU A 282 11.04 2.15 23.45
CA LEU A 282 10.61 1.86 22.10
C LEU A 282 11.01 3.02 21.19
N ARG A 283 11.95 2.78 20.27
CA ARG A 283 12.38 3.79 19.30
C ARG A 283 11.51 3.71 18.04
N ILE A 284 10.84 4.82 17.73
CA ILE A 284 9.96 4.92 16.56
C ILE A 284 10.60 5.80 15.49
N ARG A 285 10.72 5.25 14.30
CA ARG A 285 11.21 5.96 13.12
C ARG A 285 10.04 6.53 12.32
N HIS A 286 9.90 7.85 12.31
CA HIS A 286 8.84 8.54 11.57
C HIS A 286 9.21 8.72 10.11
N SER A 287 8.88 7.74 9.27
CA SER A 287 9.24 7.72 7.83
C SER A 287 8.79 8.95 7.04
N LYS A 288 7.73 9.64 7.49
CA LYS A 288 7.17 10.83 6.84
C LYS A 288 7.92 12.12 7.22
N THR A 289 8.57 12.14 8.37
CA THR A 289 9.25 13.32 8.91
C THR A 289 10.76 13.16 9.00
N GLY A 290 11.27 11.93 8.95
CA GLY A 290 12.68 11.60 9.18
C GLY A 290 13.13 11.68 10.64
N VAL A 291 12.23 12.07 11.55
CA VAL A 291 12.52 12.23 12.99
C VAL A 291 12.39 10.87 13.69
N HIS A 292 13.20 10.65 14.72
CA HIS A 292 13.07 9.54 15.65
C HIS A 292 12.44 10.03 16.95
N SER A 293 11.55 9.22 17.52
CA SER A 293 11.01 9.43 18.87
C SER A 293 11.30 8.22 19.74
N GLU A 294 11.62 8.44 20.99
CA GLU A 294 11.67 7.40 22.01
C GLU A 294 10.39 7.47 22.84
N LEU A 295 9.73 6.32 22.99
CA LEU A 295 8.54 6.15 23.80
C LEU A 295 8.82 5.11 24.88
N PRO A 296 8.19 5.23 26.07
CA PRO A 296 8.27 4.16 27.06
C PRO A 296 7.63 2.88 26.52
N LEU A 297 8.27 1.73 26.72
CA LEU A 297 7.71 0.44 26.37
C LEU A 297 6.69 0.03 27.43
N LEU A 298 5.42 0.30 27.18
CA LEU A 298 4.35 -0.06 28.08
C LEU A 298 4.23 -1.59 28.20
N ARG A 299 3.82 -2.07 29.37
CA ARG A 299 3.72 -3.48 29.70
C ARG A 299 2.89 -4.27 28.68
N ALA A 300 1.67 -3.82 28.37
CA ALA A 300 0.76 -4.56 27.49
C ALA A 300 1.29 -4.76 26.05
N PRO A 301 1.78 -3.73 25.31
CA PRO A 301 2.42 -3.95 24.02
C PRO A 301 3.75 -4.69 24.13
N GLY A 302 4.54 -4.50 25.20
CA GLY A 302 5.78 -5.24 25.42
C GLY A 302 5.55 -6.74 25.56
N GLU A 303 4.64 -7.16 26.43
CA GLU A 303 4.25 -8.57 26.60
C GLU A 303 3.69 -9.16 25.28
N ALA A 304 2.86 -8.42 24.57
CA ALA A 304 2.28 -8.88 23.29
C ALA A 304 3.35 -9.08 22.21
N ILE A 305 4.31 -8.16 22.11
CA ILE A 305 5.45 -8.30 21.19
C ILE A 305 6.30 -9.50 21.58
N LEU A 306 6.61 -9.67 22.86
CA LEU A 306 7.42 -10.76 23.37
C LEU A 306 6.77 -12.13 23.09
N ASP A 307 5.46 -12.26 23.33
CA ASP A 307 4.71 -13.46 23.01
C ASP A 307 4.76 -13.79 21.51
N TYR A 308 4.60 -12.78 20.65
CA TYR A 308 4.74 -12.96 19.22
C TYR A 308 6.16 -13.37 18.82
N LEU A 309 7.19 -12.72 19.35
CA LEU A 309 8.59 -13.04 19.04
C LEU A 309 8.96 -14.46 19.45
N ARG A 310 8.48 -14.93 20.60
CA ARG A 310 8.78 -16.27 21.13
C ARG A 310 7.97 -17.39 20.47
N LYS A 311 6.69 -17.16 20.18
CA LYS A 311 5.74 -18.23 19.82
C LYS A 311 5.16 -18.11 18.42
N GLY A 312 5.22 -16.92 17.80
CA GLY A 312 4.52 -16.67 16.54
C GLY A 312 5.40 -16.18 15.40
N ARG A 313 6.53 -15.56 15.69
CA ARG A 313 7.40 -15.00 14.66
C ARG A 313 8.21 -16.12 13.96
N PRO A 314 8.16 -16.19 12.61
CA PRO A 314 8.99 -17.16 11.88
C PRO A 314 10.48 -16.94 12.14
N THR A 315 11.25 -18.04 12.18
CA THR A 315 12.72 -17.98 12.24
C THR A 315 13.26 -17.48 10.90
N THR A 316 13.95 -16.35 10.92
CA THR A 316 14.48 -15.71 9.71
C THR A 316 15.59 -14.72 10.07
N THR A 317 16.43 -14.38 9.11
CA THR A 317 17.47 -13.35 9.23
C THR A 317 16.93 -11.91 9.18
N ARG A 318 15.64 -11.73 8.89
CA ARG A 318 14.99 -10.42 8.85
C ARG A 318 15.00 -9.77 10.22
N ARG A 319 15.28 -8.47 10.23
CA ARG A 319 15.34 -7.68 11.47
C ARG A 319 14.00 -7.02 11.82
N GLU A 320 13.06 -6.92 10.87
CA GLU A 320 11.74 -6.34 11.11
C GLU A 320 10.96 -7.21 12.09
N VAL A 321 10.26 -6.57 13.04
CA VAL A 321 9.47 -7.26 14.06
C VAL A 321 8.30 -8.00 13.41
N PHE A 322 7.52 -7.31 12.59
CA PHE A 322 6.28 -7.85 12.02
C PHE A 322 6.45 -8.36 10.60
N LEU A 323 6.30 -9.65 10.46
CA LEU A 323 6.46 -10.35 9.19
C LEU A 323 5.12 -10.89 8.67
N ARG A 324 5.12 -11.23 7.39
CA ARG A 324 4.03 -12.01 6.80
C ARG A 324 3.95 -13.38 7.48
N SER A 325 2.72 -13.90 7.62
CA SER A 325 2.49 -15.23 8.20
C SER A 325 2.74 -16.40 7.24
N CYS A 326 3.04 -16.10 5.97
CA CYS A 326 3.37 -17.09 4.95
C CYS A 326 4.65 -16.70 4.22
N ALA A 327 5.39 -17.72 3.82
CA ALA A 327 6.62 -17.53 3.05
C ALA A 327 6.36 -16.84 1.69
N PRO A 328 7.32 -16.08 1.18
CA PRO A 328 8.55 -15.69 1.85
C PRO A 328 8.25 -14.74 3.01
N TYR A 329 8.87 -14.98 4.16
CA TYR A 329 8.62 -14.22 5.40
C TYR A 329 9.21 -12.80 5.32
N ARG A 330 8.60 -11.98 4.48
CA ARG A 330 8.98 -10.57 4.30
C ARG A 330 8.29 -9.68 5.32
N ALA A 331 8.88 -8.52 5.57
CA ALA A 331 8.25 -7.48 6.37
C ALA A 331 6.84 -7.13 5.87
N LEU A 332 5.94 -6.87 6.79
CA LEU A 332 4.63 -6.29 6.44
C LEU A 332 4.84 -4.90 5.83
N ARG A 333 3.97 -4.52 4.90
CA ARG A 333 3.93 -3.16 4.36
C ARG A 333 2.82 -2.38 5.06
N GLY A 334 2.99 -1.07 5.20
CA GLY A 334 1.97 -0.23 5.85
C GLY A 334 0.56 -0.41 5.26
N GLY A 335 0.44 -0.57 3.94
CA GLY A 335 -0.83 -0.88 3.29
C GLY A 335 -1.43 -2.23 3.68
N SER A 336 -0.62 -3.20 4.08
CA SER A 336 -1.09 -4.53 4.50
C SER A 336 -1.76 -4.53 5.88
N LEU A 337 -1.59 -3.49 6.70
CA LEU A 337 -2.24 -3.44 8.02
C LEU A 337 -3.77 -3.31 7.91
N HIS A 338 -4.28 -2.82 6.79
CA HIS A 338 -5.73 -2.85 6.57
C HIS A 338 -6.26 -4.29 6.51
N SER A 339 -5.57 -5.16 5.77
CA SER A 339 -5.95 -6.58 5.66
C SER A 339 -5.70 -7.38 6.95
N VAL A 340 -4.87 -6.87 7.86
CA VAL A 340 -4.71 -7.41 9.22
C VAL A 340 -5.88 -7.01 10.13
N LEU A 341 -6.27 -5.74 10.07
CA LEU A 341 -7.29 -5.18 10.96
C LEU A 341 -8.72 -5.57 10.60
N GLU A 342 -9.06 -5.61 9.32
CA GLU A 342 -10.42 -5.87 8.86
C GLU A 342 -10.98 -7.21 9.34
N PRO A 343 -10.27 -8.36 9.25
CA PRO A 343 -10.74 -9.62 9.82
C PRO A 343 -10.92 -9.57 11.34
N ARG A 344 -10.05 -8.84 12.07
CA ARG A 344 -10.11 -8.72 13.52
C ARG A 344 -11.28 -7.87 13.98
N LEU A 345 -11.57 -6.78 13.29
CA LEU A 345 -12.77 -5.96 13.51
C LEU A 345 -14.03 -6.78 13.25
N LYS A 346 -14.06 -7.56 12.15
CA LYS A 346 -15.20 -8.41 11.80
C LYS A 346 -15.41 -9.53 12.85
N ALA A 347 -14.35 -10.22 13.27
CA ALA A 347 -14.42 -11.26 14.29
C ALA A 347 -14.91 -10.73 15.64
N ALA A 348 -14.61 -9.49 15.96
CA ALA A 348 -15.10 -8.80 17.13
C ALA A 348 -16.49 -8.15 16.94
N SER A 349 -17.15 -8.34 15.80
CA SER A 349 -18.43 -7.70 15.45
C SER A 349 -18.41 -6.17 15.57
N VAL A 350 -17.23 -5.54 15.36
CA VAL A 350 -17.05 -4.10 15.44
C VAL A 350 -17.12 -3.48 14.05
N VAL A 351 -18.07 -2.59 13.84
CA VAL A 351 -18.25 -1.83 12.61
C VAL A 351 -17.91 -0.36 12.86
N PRO A 352 -16.70 0.09 12.45
CA PRO A 352 -16.33 1.50 12.60
C PRO A 352 -17.20 2.42 11.72
N ARG A 353 -17.59 3.55 12.23
CA ARG A 353 -18.21 4.62 11.42
C ARG A 353 -17.10 5.26 10.57
N GLY A 354 -17.12 5.04 9.25
CA GLY A 354 -16.14 5.60 8.30
C GLY A 354 -14.94 4.70 8.00
N LYS A 355 -13.71 5.20 8.13
CA LYS A 355 -12.48 4.46 7.76
C LYS A 355 -12.20 3.32 8.74
N ARG A 356 -11.90 2.13 8.21
CA ARG A 356 -11.69 0.87 8.96
C ARG A 356 -10.22 0.48 9.11
N GLY A 357 -9.30 1.43 9.00
CA GLY A 357 -7.86 1.15 9.01
C GLY A 357 -7.13 1.63 10.27
N PRO A 358 -5.79 1.55 10.30
CA PRO A 358 -4.95 1.97 11.42
C PRO A 358 -5.20 3.40 11.90
N HIS A 359 -5.64 4.28 10.99
CA HIS A 359 -5.97 5.66 11.35
C HIS A 359 -7.15 5.78 12.32
N ALA A 360 -8.10 4.83 12.31
CA ALA A 360 -9.22 4.85 13.27
C ALA A 360 -8.73 4.67 14.71
N PHE A 361 -7.73 3.79 14.92
CA PHE A 361 -7.07 3.62 16.23
C PHE A 361 -6.28 4.87 16.64
N ARG A 362 -5.55 5.47 15.70
CA ARG A 362 -4.81 6.71 15.97
C ARG A 362 -5.75 7.86 16.34
N HIS A 363 -6.88 8.01 15.67
CA HIS A 363 -7.90 9.00 16.02
C HIS A 363 -8.51 8.71 17.40
N ALA A 364 -8.77 7.44 17.70
CA ALA A 364 -9.27 7.04 19.02
C ALA A 364 -8.27 7.37 20.15
N LYS A 365 -6.96 7.11 19.92
CA LYS A 365 -5.92 7.49 20.88
C LYS A 365 -5.82 9.00 21.05
N ALA A 366 -5.92 9.77 19.97
CA ALA A 366 -5.97 11.23 20.04
C ALA A 366 -7.15 11.74 20.86
N ALA A 367 -8.35 11.19 20.60
CA ALA A 367 -9.56 11.53 21.38
C ALA A 367 -9.43 11.14 22.86
N SER A 368 -8.80 9.99 23.14
CA SER A 368 -8.50 9.58 24.52
C SER A 368 -7.59 10.58 25.24
N LEU A 369 -6.50 11.02 24.59
CA LEU A 369 -5.58 12.01 25.15
C LEU A 369 -6.26 13.37 25.37
N LEU A 370 -7.10 13.79 24.45
CA LEU A 370 -7.90 15.03 24.60
C LEU A 370 -8.83 14.96 25.81
N ARG A 371 -9.60 13.86 25.95
CA ARG A 371 -10.47 13.63 27.10
C ARG A 371 -9.71 13.59 28.43
N SER A 372 -8.45 13.19 28.42
CA SER A 372 -7.56 13.27 29.58
C SER A 372 -6.92 14.64 29.74
N ALA A 373 -7.43 15.69 29.10
CA ALA A 373 -6.95 17.07 29.15
C ALA A 373 -5.47 17.26 28.77
N VAL A 374 -4.90 16.35 27.97
CA VAL A 374 -3.52 16.48 27.49
C VAL A 374 -3.45 17.63 26.48
N PRO A 375 -2.52 18.61 26.65
CA PRO A 375 -2.40 19.75 25.75
C PRO A 375 -2.18 19.32 24.29
N LEU A 376 -2.82 20.04 23.35
CA LEU A 376 -2.73 19.73 21.89
C LEU A 376 -1.28 19.70 21.40
N LYS A 377 -0.41 20.55 21.94
CA LYS A 377 1.01 20.54 21.60
C LYS A 377 1.65 19.20 21.93
N VAL A 378 1.43 18.70 23.15
CA VAL A 378 1.96 17.41 23.62
C VAL A 378 1.41 16.26 22.75
N ILE A 379 0.12 16.29 22.41
CA ILE A 379 -0.48 15.31 21.46
C ILE A 379 0.22 15.38 20.09
N GLY A 380 0.49 16.59 19.62
CA GLY A 380 1.22 16.82 18.38
C GLY A 380 2.63 16.22 18.41
N ASP A 381 3.35 16.41 19.52
CA ASP A 381 4.71 15.91 19.74
C ASP A 381 4.73 14.37 19.81
N VAL A 382 3.84 13.76 20.61
CA VAL A 382 3.68 12.30 20.69
C VAL A 382 3.40 11.67 19.34
N PHE A 383 2.62 12.34 18.50
CA PHE A 383 2.28 11.85 17.17
C PHE A 383 3.27 12.30 16.08
N ALA A 384 4.32 13.01 16.43
CA ALA A 384 5.27 13.60 15.49
C ALA A 384 4.57 14.34 14.34
N HIS A 385 3.69 15.29 14.68
CA HIS A 385 3.03 16.16 13.71
C HIS A 385 3.94 17.33 13.38
N ARG A 386 4.14 17.59 12.08
CA ARG A 386 4.89 18.77 11.62
C ARG A 386 4.11 20.08 11.70
N SER A 387 2.79 20.00 11.80
CA SER A 387 1.90 21.15 11.76
C SER A 387 0.81 21.01 12.81
N ALA A 388 0.57 22.07 13.55
CA ALA A 388 -0.52 22.17 14.51
C ALA A 388 -1.89 21.85 13.87
N SER A 389 -2.11 22.22 12.60
CA SER A 389 -3.35 21.91 11.87
C SER A 389 -3.65 20.41 11.79
N SER A 390 -2.62 19.56 11.81
CA SER A 390 -2.79 18.10 11.83
C SER A 390 -3.34 17.61 13.17
N THR A 391 -3.03 18.30 14.26
CA THR A 391 -3.51 17.97 15.61
C THR A 391 -4.89 18.59 15.86
N MET A 392 -5.12 19.80 15.37
CA MET A 392 -6.43 20.47 15.47
C MET A 392 -7.59 19.67 14.85
N ALA A 393 -7.30 18.82 13.86
CA ALA A 393 -8.31 17.93 13.30
C ALA A 393 -8.94 16.99 14.35
N TYR A 394 -8.25 16.72 15.47
CA TYR A 394 -8.74 15.88 16.56
C TYR A 394 -9.72 16.59 17.50
N LEU A 395 -9.72 17.92 17.57
CA LEU A 395 -10.68 18.67 18.38
C LEU A 395 -12.12 18.32 18.01
N LYS A 396 -12.38 17.97 16.76
CA LYS A 396 -13.69 17.50 16.29
C LYS A 396 -14.16 16.19 16.93
N LEU A 397 -13.28 15.45 17.55
CA LEU A 397 -13.60 14.19 18.24
C LEU A 397 -14.08 14.40 19.65
N ASP A 398 -13.87 15.59 20.18
CA ASP A 398 -14.31 15.98 21.52
C ASP A 398 -15.60 16.81 21.44
N VAL A 399 -16.69 16.15 21.04
CA VAL A 399 -18.00 16.77 20.87
C VAL A 399 -18.56 17.31 22.19
N GLU A 400 -18.25 16.68 23.32
CA GLU A 400 -18.75 17.12 24.63
C GLU A 400 -18.14 18.45 25.06
N GLN A 401 -16.82 18.63 24.90
CA GLN A 401 -16.18 19.92 25.16
C GLN A 401 -16.69 21.01 24.19
N LEU A 402 -16.93 20.65 22.91
CA LEU A 402 -17.47 21.58 21.93
C LEU A 402 -18.90 22.00 22.23
N ARG A 403 -19.70 21.15 22.85
CA ARG A 403 -21.07 21.50 23.29
C ARG A 403 -21.07 22.62 24.34
N GLY A 404 -20.10 22.62 25.24
CA GLY A 404 -19.99 23.65 26.30
C GLY A 404 -19.69 25.06 25.77
N ILE A 405 -19.22 25.18 24.53
CA ILE A 405 -18.92 26.46 23.85
C ILE A 405 -19.83 26.72 22.65
N ALA A 406 -20.80 25.83 22.39
CA ALA A 406 -21.77 26.02 21.31
C ALA A 406 -22.73 27.16 21.66
N LEU A 407 -22.96 28.04 20.69
CA LEU A 407 -24.02 29.05 20.81
C LEU A 407 -25.38 28.36 20.82
N GLU A 408 -26.32 28.89 21.60
CA GLU A 408 -27.68 28.43 21.58
C GLU A 408 -28.30 28.66 20.19
N ILE A 409 -29.08 27.71 19.74
CA ILE A 409 -29.79 27.86 18.44
C ILE A 409 -30.87 28.92 18.64
N PRO A 410 -30.83 30.05 17.92
CA PRO A 410 -31.89 31.07 18.03
C PRO A 410 -33.27 30.45 17.75
N GLY A 411 -34.16 30.53 18.72
CA GLY A 411 -35.52 30.03 18.62
C GLY A 411 -35.75 28.58 19.04
N ALA A 412 -34.74 27.85 19.51
CA ALA A 412 -34.92 26.56 20.19
C ALA A 412 -35.54 26.87 21.59
N ARG A 413 -36.77 26.46 21.85
CA ARG A 413 -37.33 26.48 23.21
C ARG A 413 -36.59 25.45 24.09
N PRO A 414 -36.37 25.76 25.38
CA PRO A 414 -35.71 24.84 26.32
C PRO A 414 -36.45 23.51 26.48
#